data_2274d7f95dd9433aa15a3be581000f72
#
_entry.id   2274d7f95dd9433aa15a3be581000f72
#
_cell.length_a   1.000
_cell.length_b   1.000
_cell.length_c   1.000
_cell.angle_alpha   90.00
_cell.angle_beta   90.00
_cell.angle_gamma   90.00
#
_symmetry.space_group_name_H-M   'P 1'
#
loop_
_entity.id
_entity.type
_entity.pdbx_description
1 polymer ?
#
loop_
_entity_poly.entity_id
_entity_poly.type
_entity_poly.pdbx_seq_one_letter_code
_entity_poly.pdbx_strand_id
1 'polypeptide(L)'
;MSSHYEAPIRKPLVTGNKSYHDVSVDIAAAIEGKANKQWWIVFSIALVMFLWGVGCMIYTISTGIGVWGLNKTVGWAWDITNFVWWIGIGHAGTLISAVLLLFRQKWRMSINRSAEAMTIFAVIQAGLFPIIHMGRPWLAFWVLPIPNAYGSLWVNFNSPLLWDVFAISTYLSVSLVFWWTGLLPDFAMIRDRAVKPFQKKIYSLVSFGWTGRAKDWQRFEEVSLVLAGLATPLVLSVHTIVSFDFATSVIPGWHTTIFPPYFVAGAIFSGFAMVNTLLIIMRKVSNLENYITVQHIELMNIVIMITGSIVGTAYITELFIAWYSGVEYEQYAFLNRATGPYWWAYWAMMTCNVFSPQLMWIKKLRTSILFSFFISIIVNIGMWFERFVIIVTSLHRDYLPSSWTMFSPTFVDIGIFVGTIGFFFVLFLLYARTFPVIAQAEVKTILKTSGDNYKKLRDKK
;
A
#
# COMPACT_ATOMS: atom_id res chain seq x y z
N MET A 1 5.40 -27.40 32.35
CA MET A 1 4.30 -26.65 32.99
C MET A 1 4.06 -25.36 32.20
N SER A 2 3.16 -25.38 31.26
CA SER A 2 2.78 -24.20 30.48
C SER A 2 1.80 -23.41 31.33
N SER A 3 2.22 -22.24 31.82
CA SER A 3 1.33 -21.26 32.43
C SER A 3 0.36 -20.79 31.32
N HIS A 4 -0.85 -21.30 31.34
CA HIS A 4 -1.94 -20.79 30.53
C HIS A 4 -2.35 -19.41 31.04
N TYR A 5 -1.67 -18.36 30.61
CA TYR A 5 -2.28 -17.06 30.58
C TYR A 5 -3.39 -17.12 29.52
N GLU A 6 -4.60 -17.43 29.97
CA GLU A 6 -5.78 -17.29 29.13
C GLU A 6 -5.91 -15.81 28.73
N ALA A 7 -5.62 -15.55 27.44
CA ALA A 7 -5.90 -14.23 26.88
C ALA A 7 -7.41 -13.92 27.10
N PRO A 8 -7.78 -12.68 27.39
CA PRO A 8 -9.18 -12.31 27.55
C PRO A 8 -9.99 -12.77 26.36
N ILE A 9 -11.18 -13.33 26.64
CA ILE A 9 -12.03 -14.00 25.67
C ILE A 9 -12.32 -13.08 24.50
N ARG A 10 -11.72 -13.41 23.37
CA ARG A 10 -11.95 -12.66 22.12
C ARG A 10 -13.13 -13.27 21.37
N LYS A 11 -13.89 -12.43 20.69
CA LYS A 11 -14.89 -12.90 19.72
C LYS A 11 -14.21 -13.78 18.67
N PRO A 12 -14.91 -14.84 18.17
CA PRO A 12 -14.34 -15.71 17.14
C PRO A 12 -14.01 -14.90 15.87
N LEU A 13 -12.78 -15.08 15.39
CA LEU A 13 -12.31 -14.42 14.16
C LEU A 13 -12.90 -15.05 12.90
N VAL A 14 -13.19 -16.36 12.95
CA VAL A 14 -13.88 -17.09 11.88
C VAL A 14 -15.26 -17.49 12.39
N THR A 15 -16.30 -17.25 11.59
CA THR A 15 -17.69 -17.55 11.91
C THR A 15 -18.19 -18.74 11.08
N GLY A 16 -19.41 -19.24 11.38
CA GLY A 16 -20.07 -20.28 10.57
C GLY A 16 -19.64 -21.72 10.90
N ASN A 17 -18.97 -21.98 12.03
CA ASN A 17 -18.55 -23.34 12.47
C ASN A 17 -17.82 -24.15 11.39
N LYS A 18 -16.93 -23.52 10.65
CA LYS A 18 -16.18 -24.13 9.54
C LYS A 18 -15.25 -25.24 10.00
N SER A 19 -15.23 -26.35 9.26
CA SER A 19 -14.21 -27.41 9.40
C SER A 19 -12.94 -27.07 8.62
N TYR A 20 -11.87 -27.83 8.84
CA TYR A 20 -10.63 -27.71 8.04
C TYR A 20 -10.86 -27.97 6.55
N HIS A 21 -11.80 -28.86 6.23
CA HIS A 21 -12.17 -29.16 4.85
C HIS A 21 -12.91 -27.97 4.21
N ASP A 22 -13.90 -27.41 4.93
CA ASP A 22 -14.67 -26.26 4.44
C ASP A 22 -13.76 -25.06 4.13
N VAL A 23 -12.76 -24.79 4.98
CA VAL A 23 -11.77 -23.73 4.73
C VAL A 23 -11.04 -23.97 3.41
N SER A 24 -10.62 -25.22 3.13
CA SER A 24 -9.91 -25.54 1.88
C SER A 24 -10.82 -25.40 0.66
N VAL A 25 -12.07 -25.81 0.75
CA VAL A 25 -13.04 -25.72 -0.35
C VAL A 25 -13.42 -24.27 -0.62
N ASP A 26 -13.76 -23.51 0.40
CA ASP A 26 -14.19 -22.12 0.28
C ASP A 26 -13.10 -21.23 -0.34
N ILE A 27 -11.83 -21.39 0.07
CA ILE A 27 -10.71 -20.62 -0.46
C ILE A 27 -10.38 -21.05 -1.89
N ALA A 28 -10.41 -22.35 -2.19
CA ALA A 28 -10.15 -22.86 -3.53
C ALA A 28 -11.27 -22.51 -4.52
N ALA A 29 -12.50 -22.31 -4.07
CA ALA A 29 -13.66 -22.06 -4.93
C ALA A 29 -13.48 -20.86 -5.88
N ALA A 30 -12.79 -19.81 -5.43
CA ALA A 30 -12.50 -18.65 -6.26
C ALA A 30 -11.55 -18.98 -7.43
N ILE A 31 -10.63 -19.92 -7.23
CA ILE A 31 -9.61 -20.34 -8.21
C ILE A 31 -10.19 -21.42 -9.16
N GLU A 32 -10.91 -22.39 -8.61
CA GLU A 32 -11.48 -23.54 -9.35
C GLU A 32 -12.72 -23.13 -10.16
N GLY A 33 -13.49 -22.14 -9.69
CA GLY A 33 -14.72 -21.69 -10.32
C GLY A 33 -14.48 -20.92 -11.65
N LYS A 34 -15.51 -20.81 -12.48
CA LYS A 34 -15.47 -19.95 -13.67
C LYS A 34 -15.65 -18.49 -13.30
N ALA A 35 -14.97 -17.58 -14.03
CA ALA A 35 -15.19 -16.15 -13.90
C ALA A 35 -16.63 -15.79 -14.33
N ASN A 36 -17.33 -15.03 -13.50
CA ASN A 36 -18.66 -14.55 -13.81
C ASN A 36 -18.62 -13.34 -14.77
N LYS A 37 -19.78 -12.97 -15.33
CA LYS A 37 -19.89 -11.84 -16.25
C LYS A 37 -19.42 -10.51 -15.63
N GLN A 38 -19.70 -10.30 -14.35
CA GLN A 38 -19.29 -9.07 -13.63
C GLN A 38 -17.78 -8.96 -13.53
N TRP A 39 -17.08 -10.07 -13.26
CA TRP A 39 -15.62 -10.09 -13.23
C TRP A 39 -15.03 -9.68 -14.59
N TRP A 40 -15.56 -10.22 -15.69
CA TRP A 40 -15.10 -9.87 -17.03
C TRP A 40 -15.34 -8.39 -17.38
N ILE A 41 -16.48 -7.82 -16.96
CA ILE A 41 -16.75 -6.39 -17.16
C ILE A 41 -15.71 -5.54 -16.43
N VAL A 42 -15.49 -5.79 -15.12
CA VAL A 42 -14.53 -5.03 -14.32
C VAL A 42 -13.10 -5.22 -14.85
N PHE A 43 -12.74 -6.44 -15.22
CA PHE A 43 -11.43 -6.72 -15.81
C PHE A 43 -11.22 -5.99 -17.14
N SER A 44 -12.23 -5.97 -18.01
CA SER A 44 -12.15 -5.25 -19.29
C SER A 44 -12.01 -3.74 -19.10
N ILE A 45 -12.74 -3.16 -18.14
CA ILE A 45 -12.59 -1.73 -17.80
C ILE A 45 -11.17 -1.45 -17.30
N ALA A 46 -10.67 -2.23 -16.36
CA ALA A 46 -9.31 -2.10 -15.85
C ALA A 46 -8.25 -2.27 -16.96
N LEU A 47 -8.46 -3.21 -17.87
CA LEU A 47 -7.57 -3.45 -19.01
C LEU A 47 -7.56 -2.27 -19.99
N VAL A 48 -8.71 -1.68 -20.28
CA VAL A 48 -8.81 -0.48 -21.14
C VAL A 48 -8.08 0.70 -20.50
N MET A 49 -8.29 0.92 -19.20
CA MET A 49 -7.55 1.94 -18.44
C MET A 49 -6.03 1.71 -18.53
N PHE A 50 -5.60 0.49 -18.30
CA PHE A 50 -4.18 0.10 -18.40
C PHE A 50 -3.60 0.37 -19.78
N LEU A 51 -4.29 -0.08 -20.85
CA LEU A 51 -3.83 0.09 -22.21
C LEU A 51 -3.77 1.58 -22.63
N TRP A 52 -4.70 2.41 -22.15
CA TRP A 52 -4.62 3.86 -22.33
C TRP A 52 -3.35 4.43 -21.68
N GLY A 53 -3.06 4.04 -20.44
CA GLY A 53 -1.82 4.45 -19.76
C GLY A 53 -0.56 4.00 -20.49
N VAL A 54 -0.53 2.75 -20.98
CA VAL A 54 0.60 2.26 -21.79
C VAL A 54 0.78 3.11 -23.05
N GLY A 55 -0.30 3.46 -23.75
CA GLY A 55 -0.24 4.36 -24.90
C GLY A 55 0.35 5.73 -24.54
N CYS A 56 -0.06 6.33 -23.42
CA CYS A 56 0.49 7.59 -22.91
C CYS A 56 1.97 7.46 -22.52
N MET A 57 2.37 6.34 -21.91
CA MET A 57 3.79 6.08 -21.56
C MET A 57 4.65 5.95 -22.83
N ILE A 58 4.21 5.20 -23.83
CA ILE A 58 4.90 5.06 -25.12
C ILE A 58 5.02 6.44 -25.80
N TYR A 59 3.96 7.24 -25.79
CA TYR A 59 3.97 8.59 -26.34
C TYR A 59 4.97 9.49 -25.60
N THR A 60 5.03 9.43 -24.27
CA THR A 60 6.03 10.15 -23.46
C THR A 60 7.45 9.74 -23.82
N ILE A 61 7.73 8.44 -23.95
CA ILE A 61 9.08 7.93 -24.24
C ILE A 61 9.52 8.33 -25.67
N SER A 62 8.60 8.32 -26.64
CA SER A 62 8.89 8.64 -28.02
C SER A 62 9.06 10.15 -28.27
N THR A 63 8.27 10.99 -27.60
CA THR A 63 8.23 12.45 -27.81
C THR A 63 9.09 13.20 -26.81
N GLY A 64 9.20 12.68 -25.59
CA GLY A 64 9.88 13.31 -24.46
C GLY A 64 8.90 13.83 -23.41
N ILE A 65 9.44 14.19 -22.23
CA ILE A 65 8.67 14.63 -21.05
C ILE A 65 7.90 15.94 -21.25
N GLY A 66 8.22 16.71 -22.30
CA GLY A 66 7.53 17.94 -22.65
C GLY A 66 6.05 17.80 -22.99
N VAL A 67 5.53 16.55 -23.14
CA VAL A 67 4.10 16.28 -23.32
C VAL A 67 3.29 16.32 -22.02
N TRP A 68 3.98 16.39 -20.88
CA TRP A 68 3.38 16.54 -19.57
C TRP A 68 3.14 18.02 -19.24
N GLY A 69 2.32 18.31 -18.24
CA GLY A 69 2.07 19.66 -17.77
C GLY A 69 3.21 20.29 -16.96
N LEU A 70 4.37 19.62 -16.89
CA LEU A 70 5.55 20.13 -16.19
C LEU A 70 6.08 21.40 -16.82
N ASN A 71 6.65 22.27 -15.99
CA ASN A 71 7.27 23.51 -16.43
C ASN A 71 8.58 23.77 -15.65
N LYS A 72 9.25 24.88 -15.95
CA LYS A 72 10.56 25.19 -15.37
C LYS A 72 10.56 25.24 -13.84
N THR A 73 9.49 25.75 -13.22
CA THR A 73 9.36 25.88 -11.76
C THR A 73 8.79 24.62 -11.15
N VAL A 74 7.76 24.03 -11.77
CA VAL A 74 7.11 22.81 -11.33
C VAL A 74 7.66 21.64 -12.15
N GLY A 75 8.85 21.19 -11.79
CA GLY A 75 9.51 20.05 -12.41
C GLY A 75 9.02 18.70 -11.88
N TRP A 76 8.38 18.66 -10.72
CA TRP A 76 7.72 17.51 -10.11
C TRP A 76 6.25 17.85 -9.91
N ALA A 77 5.35 17.03 -10.41
CA ALA A 77 3.91 17.23 -10.28
C ALA A 77 3.15 15.93 -10.08
N TRP A 78 2.25 15.56 -10.99
CA TRP A 78 1.42 14.35 -10.85
C TRP A 78 2.22 13.04 -10.87
N ASP A 79 3.28 12.99 -11.62
CA ASP A 79 4.17 11.83 -11.70
C ASP A 79 4.78 11.47 -10.33
N ILE A 80 5.43 12.43 -9.67
CA ILE A 80 6.01 12.20 -8.34
C ILE A 80 4.92 12.13 -7.26
N THR A 81 3.80 12.87 -7.40
CA THR A 81 2.62 12.70 -6.55
C THR A 81 2.13 11.26 -6.59
N ASN A 82 1.99 10.68 -7.77
CA ASN A 82 1.55 9.29 -7.95
C ASN A 82 2.59 8.29 -7.44
N PHE A 83 3.88 8.53 -7.67
CA PHE A 83 4.97 7.73 -7.11
C PHE A 83 4.85 7.61 -5.59
N VAL A 84 4.81 8.74 -4.88
CA VAL A 84 4.76 8.76 -3.42
C VAL A 84 3.44 8.19 -2.90
N TRP A 85 2.34 8.39 -3.61
CA TRP A 85 1.04 7.81 -3.25
C TRP A 85 1.03 6.29 -3.37
N TRP A 86 1.55 5.72 -4.48
CA TRP A 86 1.62 4.28 -4.67
C TRP A 86 2.58 3.59 -3.69
N ILE A 87 3.74 4.20 -3.41
CA ILE A 87 4.65 3.63 -2.41
C ILE A 87 4.00 3.65 -1.00
N GLY A 88 3.22 4.69 -0.68
CA GLY A 88 2.44 4.76 0.55
C GLY A 88 1.41 3.65 0.68
N ILE A 89 0.65 3.37 -0.38
CA ILE A 89 -0.30 2.25 -0.43
C ILE A 89 0.43 0.92 -0.17
N GLY A 90 1.59 0.71 -0.78
CA GLY A 90 2.37 -0.52 -0.63
C GLY A 90 2.78 -0.85 0.81
N HIS A 91 2.82 0.12 1.69
CA HIS A 91 3.36 -0.01 3.05
C HIS A 91 2.57 -0.95 3.96
N ALA A 92 1.23 -0.87 3.90
CA ALA A 92 0.38 -1.56 4.86
C ALA A 92 0.41 -3.08 4.74
N GLY A 93 0.64 -3.62 3.55
CA GLY A 93 0.65 -5.08 3.39
C GLY A 93 1.80 -5.72 4.14
N THR A 94 3.00 -5.18 4.03
CA THR A 94 4.16 -5.66 4.79
C THR A 94 3.98 -5.41 6.29
N LEU A 95 3.38 -4.28 6.69
CA LEU A 95 3.09 -4.02 8.09
C LEU A 95 2.10 -5.05 8.66
N ILE A 96 1.04 -5.36 7.93
CA ILE A 96 0.05 -6.39 8.32
C ILE A 96 0.72 -7.76 8.42
N SER A 97 1.56 -8.11 7.46
CA SER A 97 2.19 -9.44 7.42
C SER A 97 3.33 -9.58 8.41
N ALA A 98 4.24 -8.61 8.48
CA ALA A 98 5.46 -8.68 9.29
C ALA A 98 5.23 -8.19 10.73
N VAL A 99 4.80 -6.94 10.91
CA VAL A 99 4.68 -6.35 12.25
C VAL A 99 3.62 -7.06 13.09
N LEU A 100 2.44 -7.34 12.51
CA LEU A 100 1.41 -8.09 13.23
C LEU A 100 1.79 -9.55 13.48
N LEU A 101 2.69 -10.15 12.67
CA LEU A 101 3.26 -11.47 12.95
C LEU A 101 4.17 -11.42 14.17
N LEU A 102 5.09 -10.46 14.25
CA LEU A 102 5.97 -10.29 15.39
C LEU A 102 5.20 -10.01 16.69
N PHE A 103 4.11 -9.24 16.61
CA PHE A 103 3.19 -9.03 17.73
C PHE A 103 2.20 -10.18 17.97
N ARG A 104 2.34 -11.30 17.23
CA ARG A 104 1.50 -12.50 17.34
C ARG A 104 -0.01 -12.21 17.24
N GLN A 105 -0.40 -11.24 16.41
CA GLN A 105 -1.79 -10.86 16.21
C GLN A 105 -2.52 -11.87 15.32
N LYS A 106 -3.52 -12.55 15.87
CA LYS A 106 -4.23 -13.64 15.17
C LYS A 106 -5.16 -13.14 14.05
N TRP A 107 -5.68 -11.92 14.16
CA TRP A 107 -6.60 -11.37 13.17
C TRP A 107 -5.94 -11.10 11.80
N ARG A 108 -4.62 -10.99 11.74
CA ARG A 108 -3.90 -10.84 10.47
C ARG A 108 -4.09 -12.03 9.52
N MET A 109 -4.34 -13.23 10.06
CA MET A 109 -4.32 -14.49 9.31
C MET A 109 -5.38 -14.56 8.20
N SER A 110 -6.46 -13.80 8.31
CA SER A 110 -7.51 -13.73 7.29
C SER A 110 -7.29 -12.64 6.24
N ILE A 111 -6.34 -11.74 6.45
CA ILE A 111 -6.18 -10.55 5.60
C ILE A 111 -4.79 -10.38 5.00
N ASN A 112 -3.77 -11.05 5.56
CA ASN A 112 -2.37 -10.85 5.18
C ASN A 112 -2.09 -11.13 3.70
N ARG A 113 -2.63 -12.19 3.11
CA ARG A 113 -2.36 -12.55 1.70
C ARG A 113 -2.81 -11.47 0.71
N SER A 114 -4.01 -10.95 0.89
CA SER A 114 -4.52 -9.87 0.05
C SER A 114 -3.71 -8.57 0.26
N ALA A 115 -3.28 -8.33 1.48
CA ALA A 115 -2.47 -7.18 1.82
C ALA A 115 -1.05 -7.27 1.22
N GLU A 116 -0.40 -8.44 1.28
CA GLU A 116 0.91 -8.72 0.67
C GLU A 116 0.87 -8.55 -0.86
N ALA A 117 -0.15 -9.12 -1.52
CA ALA A 117 -0.35 -8.96 -2.95
C ALA A 117 -0.53 -7.48 -3.35
N MET A 118 -1.35 -6.75 -2.59
CA MET A 118 -1.53 -5.30 -2.79
C MET A 118 -0.19 -4.56 -2.70
N THR A 119 0.66 -4.89 -1.72
CA THR A 119 2.00 -4.30 -1.59
C THR A 119 2.83 -4.48 -2.86
N ILE A 120 2.95 -5.71 -3.33
CA ILE A 120 3.75 -6.00 -4.54
C ILE A 120 3.23 -5.19 -5.73
N PHE A 121 1.93 -5.19 -5.95
CA PHE A 121 1.34 -4.48 -7.10
C PHE A 121 1.47 -2.96 -6.97
N ALA A 122 1.33 -2.39 -5.77
CA ALA A 122 1.50 -0.97 -5.54
C ALA A 122 2.97 -0.52 -5.72
N VAL A 123 3.93 -1.32 -5.24
CA VAL A 123 5.36 -1.00 -5.40
C VAL A 123 5.80 -1.11 -6.87
N ILE A 124 5.23 -2.04 -7.64
CA ILE A 124 5.45 -2.10 -9.10
C ILE A 124 4.97 -0.79 -9.76
N GLN A 125 3.77 -0.30 -9.39
CA GLN A 125 3.28 0.98 -9.92
C GLN A 125 4.20 2.13 -9.54
N ALA A 126 4.61 2.20 -8.27
CA ALA A 126 5.52 3.24 -7.79
C ALA A 126 6.84 3.24 -8.59
N GLY A 127 7.44 2.06 -8.80
CA GLY A 127 8.72 1.95 -9.52
C GLY A 127 8.68 2.39 -10.99
N LEU A 128 7.50 2.47 -11.61
CA LEU A 128 7.36 2.95 -12.99
C LEU A 128 7.60 4.47 -13.10
N PHE A 129 7.15 5.26 -12.12
CA PHE A 129 7.17 6.72 -12.23
C PHE A 129 8.57 7.33 -12.31
N PRO A 130 9.56 6.98 -11.46
CA PRO A 130 10.92 7.51 -11.59
C PRO A 130 11.54 7.18 -12.96
N ILE A 131 11.26 5.99 -13.50
CA ILE A 131 11.79 5.57 -14.81
C ILE A 131 11.17 6.39 -15.94
N ILE A 132 9.85 6.63 -15.90
CA ILE A 132 9.14 7.39 -16.94
C ILE A 132 9.44 8.89 -16.81
N HIS A 133 9.61 9.40 -15.58
CA HIS A 133 9.94 10.80 -15.30
C HIS A 133 11.24 11.26 -16.00
N MET A 134 12.19 10.36 -16.19
CA MET A 134 13.42 10.68 -16.94
C MET A 134 13.16 11.01 -18.43
N GLY A 135 11.98 10.70 -18.97
CA GLY A 135 11.64 10.84 -20.37
C GLY A 135 12.41 9.91 -21.30
N ARG A 136 13.60 9.48 -20.91
CA ARG A 136 14.47 8.52 -21.60
C ARG A 136 14.85 7.36 -20.67
N PRO A 137 13.99 6.35 -20.50
CA PRO A 137 14.17 5.28 -19.52
C PRO A 137 15.51 4.54 -19.59
N TRP A 138 16.09 4.44 -20.78
CA TRP A 138 17.41 3.82 -20.98
C TRP A 138 18.59 4.58 -20.32
N LEU A 139 18.37 5.80 -19.85
CA LEU A 139 19.33 6.58 -19.09
C LEU A 139 19.17 6.43 -17.56
N ALA A 140 18.24 5.62 -17.09
CA ALA A 140 17.94 5.42 -15.67
C ALA A 140 19.17 4.97 -14.86
N PHE A 141 20.13 4.30 -15.48
CA PHE A 141 21.37 3.87 -14.83
C PHE A 141 22.22 5.03 -14.26
N TRP A 142 22.03 6.26 -14.76
CA TRP A 142 22.75 7.42 -14.22
C TRP A 142 22.34 7.81 -12.78
N VAL A 143 21.25 7.30 -12.28
CA VAL A 143 20.88 7.46 -10.86
C VAL A 143 21.82 6.62 -9.96
N LEU A 144 22.38 5.54 -10.48
CA LEU A 144 23.28 4.66 -9.75
C LEU A 144 24.66 5.33 -9.51
N PRO A 145 25.40 4.91 -8.47
CA PRO A 145 26.71 5.48 -8.15
C PRO A 145 27.80 4.92 -9.08
N ILE A 146 27.61 5.12 -10.37
CA ILE A 146 28.56 4.64 -11.40
C ILE A 146 29.72 5.60 -11.51
N PRO A 147 30.97 5.12 -11.39
CA PRO A 147 32.12 5.94 -11.65
C PRO A 147 32.06 6.54 -13.06
N ASN A 148 32.23 7.86 -13.17
CA ASN A 148 32.25 8.52 -14.47
C ASN A 148 33.66 8.88 -14.89
N ALA A 149 33.88 8.94 -16.21
CA ALA A 149 35.16 9.24 -16.79
C ALA A 149 35.55 10.75 -16.77
N TYR A 150 34.69 11.60 -16.23
CA TYR A 150 34.86 13.04 -16.21
C TYR A 150 35.57 13.55 -14.94
N GLY A 151 36.46 12.73 -14.41
CA GLY A 151 37.47 13.12 -13.43
C GLY A 151 36.93 13.38 -12.03
N SER A 152 36.90 14.63 -11.59
CA SER A 152 36.60 15.02 -10.21
C SER A 152 35.14 15.05 -9.81
N LEU A 153 34.23 14.59 -10.65
CA LEU A 153 32.84 14.49 -10.29
C LEU A 153 32.61 13.34 -9.30
N TRP A 154 32.02 13.65 -8.15
CA TRP A 154 31.71 12.68 -7.13
C TRP A 154 30.59 11.74 -7.60
N VAL A 155 30.71 10.46 -7.23
CA VAL A 155 29.60 9.53 -7.36
C VAL A 155 28.43 9.99 -6.47
N ASN A 156 27.23 9.73 -6.92
CA ASN A 156 26.00 10.32 -6.40
C ASN A 156 25.50 9.72 -5.07
N PHE A 157 26.42 9.45 -4.11
CA PHE A 157 26.06 8.82 -2.84
C PHE A 157 25.24 9.70 -1.89
N ASN A 158 25.28 11.01 -2.04
CA ASN A 158 24.56 11.95 -1.18
C ASN A 158 23.17 12.33 -1.72
N SER A 159 22.75 11.72 -2.84
CA SER A 159 21.43 11.98 -3.42
C SER A 159 20.36 11.10 -2.78
N PRO A 160 19.27 11.67 -2.26
CA PRO A 160 18.10 10.90 -1.81
C PRO A 160 17.50 10.01 -2.91
N LEU A 161 17.54 10.46 -4.17
CA LEU A 161 17.08 9.66 -5.32
C LEU A 161 17.83 8.33 -5.48
N LEU A 162 19.12 8.30 -5.16
CA LEU A 162 19.88 7.05 -5.13
C LEU A 162 19.44 6.16 -3.97
N TRP A 163 19.22 6.76 -2.81
CA TRP A 163 18.74 6.00 -1.64
C TRP A 163 17.38 5.38 -1.90
N ASP A 164 16.50 6.07 -2.63
CA ASP A 164 15.20 5.55 -3.06
C ASP A 164 15.34 4.30 -3.93
N VAL A 165 16.27 4.29 -4.89
CA VAL A 165 16.50 3.12 -5.74
C VAL A 165 16.86 1.90 -4.90
N PHE A 166 17.79 2.05 -3.93
CA PHE A 166 18.17 0.96 -3.04
C PHE A 166 17.03 0.56 -2.09
N ALA A 167 16.34 1.52 -1.50
CA ALA A 167 15.27 1.27 -0.56
C ALA A 167 14.08 0.55 -1.22
N ILE A 168 13.61 1.03 -2.37
CA ILE A 168 12.46 0.47 -3.07
C ILE A 168 12.78 -0.90 -3.66
N SER A 169 13.97 -1.09 -4.27
CA SER A 169 14.37 -2.38 -4.83
C SER A 169 14.57 -3.44 -3.75
N THR A 170 15.19 -3.08 -2.62
CA THR A 170 15.34 -3.96 -1.47
C THR A 170 13.96 -4.30 -0.87
N TYR A 171 13.09 -3.31 -0.72
CA TYR A 171 11.73 -3.50 -0.21
C TYR A 171 10.90 -4.43 -1.10
N LEU A 172 10.94 -4.21 -2.42
CA LEU A 172 10.26 -5.08 -3.39
C LEU A 172 10.78 -6.51 -3.30
N SER A 173 12.10 -6.69 -3.25
CA SER A 173 12.74 -8.00 -3.19
C SER A 173 12.37 -8.77 -1.93
N VAL A 174 12.50 -8.15 -0.75
CA VAL A 174 12.14 -8.77 0.54
C VAL A 174 10.65 -9.05 0.61
N SER A 175 9.81 -8.12 0.18
CA SER A 175 8.34 -8.30 0.18
C SER A 175 7.91 -9.43 -0.77
N LEU A 176 8.54 -9.54 -1.94
CA LEU A 176 8.28 -10.60 -2.91
C LEU A 176 8.66 -11.99 -2.34
N VAL A 177 9.83 -12.09 -1.74
CA VAL A 177 10.28 -13.34 -1.10
C VAL A 177 9.37 -13.71 0.07
N PHE A 178 8.97 -12.74 0.90
CA PHE A 178 8.07 -12.96 2.03
C PHE A 178 6.69 -13.43 1.56
N TRP A 179 6.11 -12.76 0.57
CA TRP A 179 4.84 -13.13 -0.03
C TRP A 179 4.88 -14.53 -0.66
N TRP A 180 5.91 -14.81 -1.47
CA TRP A 180 6.08 -16.12 -2.11
C TRP A 180 6.30 -17.23 -1.10
N THR A 181 7.16 -17.04 -0.09
CA THR A 181 7.39 -18.02 0.99
C THR A 181 6.06 -18.33 1.69
N GLY A 182 5.29 -17.30 2.00
CA GLY A 182 3.98 -17.44 2.61
C GLY A 182 2.99 -18.26 1.78
N LEU A 183 3.06 -18.19 0.46
CA LEU A 183 2.17 -18.92 -0.46
C LEU A 183 2.56 -20.39 -0.68
N LEU A 184 3.74 -20.85 -0.27
CA LEU A 184 4.19 -22.23 -0.52
C LEU A 184 3.19 -23.31 -0.09
N PRO A 185 2.64 -23.30 1.14
CA PRO A 185 1.63 -24.27 1.56
C PRO A 185 0.35 -24.19 0.73
N ASP A 186 -0.05 -22.98 0.36
CA ASP A 186 -1.28 -22.72 -0.38
C ASP A 186 -1.13 -23.19 -1.84
N PHE A 187 0.03 -22.97 -2.47
CA PHE A 187 0.33 -23.53 -3.81
C PHE A 187 0.34 -25.04 -3.83
N ALA A 188 0.90 -25.67 -2.79
CA ALA A 188 0.89 -27.14 -2.67
C ALA A 188 -0.55 -27.66 -2.60
N MET A 189 -1.43 -27.00 -1.85
CA MET A 189 -2.84 -27.36 -1.77
C MET A 189 -3.53 -27.28 -3.14
N ILE A 190 -3.31 -26.21 -3.89
CA ILE A 190 -3.91 -26.04 -5.23
C ILE A 190 -3.33 -27.07 -6.19
N ARG A 191 -2.02 -27.34 -6.15
CA ARG A 191 -1.36 -28.40 -6.92
C ARG A 191 -2.04 -29.76 -6.73
N ASP A 192 -2.31 -30.11 -5.47
CA ASP A 192 -2.87 -31.42 -5.11
C ASP A 192 -4.35 -31.53 -5.52
N ARG A 193 -5.05 -30.41 -5.63
CA ARG A 193 -6.44 -30.31 -6.13
C ARG A 193 -6.56 -30.11 -7.63
N ALA A 194 -5.48 -29.71 -8.31
CA ALA A 194 -5.51 -29.33 -9.72
C ALA A 194 -5.83 -30.53 -10.62
N VAL A 195 -6.92 -30.42 -11.41
CA VAL A 195 -7.35 -31.42 -12.41
C VAL A 195 -6.57 -31.28 -13.71
N LYS A 196 -6.27 -30.02 -14.14
CA LYS A 196 -5.58 -29.76 -15.41
C LYS A 196 -4.07 -30.01 -15.26
N PRO A 197 -3.45 -30.82 -16.19
CA PRO A 197 -2.01 -31.12 -16.09
C PRO A 197 -1.13 -29.88 -16.13
N PHE A 198 -1.49 -28.88 -16.91
CA PHE A 198 -0.77 -27.61 -17.02
C PHE A 198 -0.77 -26.83 -15.67
N GLN A 199 -1.94 -26.72 -15.04
CA GLN A 199 -2.04 -26.10 -13.71
C GLN A 199 -1.20 -26.85 -12.68
N LYS A 200 -1.30 -28.19 -12.66
CA LYS A 200 -0.51 -29.02 -11.74
C LYS A 200 0.98 -28.80 -11.92
N LYS A 201 1.47 -28.68 -13.17
CA LYS A 201 2.87 -28.41 -13.47
C LYS A 201 3.33 -27.04 -12.96
N ILE A 202 2.52 -25.99 -13.18
CA ILE A 202 2.84 -24.63 -12.71
C ILE A 202 2.88 -24.60 -11.18
N TYR A 203 1.82 -25.10 -10.51
CA TYR A 203 1.80 -25.08 -9.05
C TYR A 203 2.83 -26.01 -8.40
N SER A 204 3.27 -27.09 -9.08
CA SER A 204 4.42 -27.88 -8.66
C SER A 204 5.71 -27.09 -8.67
N LEU A 205 5.91 -26.27 -9.71
CA LEU A 205 7.11 -25.44 -9.81
C LEU A 205 7.12 -24.35 -8.72
N VAL A 206 6.03 -23.60 -8.58
CA VAL A 206 5.97 -22.48 -7.63
C VAL A 206 5.85 -22.92 -6.16
N SER A 207 5.39 -24.15 -5.88
CA SER A 207 5.38 -24.72 -4.52
C SER A 207 6.75 -25.22 -4.06
N PHE A 208 7.74 -25.21 -4.92
CA PHE A 208 9.15 -25.50 -4.63
C PHE A 208 9.36 -26.82 -3.87
N GLY A 209 8.60 -27.86 -4.24
CA GLY A 209 8.70 -29.19 -3.62
C GLY A 209 8.10 -29.29 -2.20
N TRP A 210 7.21 -28.35 -1.82
CA TRP A 210 6.53 -28.41 -0.53
C TRP A 210 5.76 -29.71 -0.36
N THR A 211 6.06 -30.45 0.74
CA THR A 211 5.46 -31.76 1.04
C THR A 211 4.53 -31.76 2.25
N GLY A 212 4.57 -30.70 3.08
CA GLY A 212 3.76 -30.58 4.29
C GLY A 212 4.26 -31.41 5.48
N ARG A 213 5.51 -31.88 5.46
CA ARG A 213 6.13 -32.60 6.59
C ARG A 213 6.33 -31.65 7.77
N ALA A 214 6.42 -32.20 9.00
CA ALA A 214 6.68 -31.40 10.20
C ALA A 214 7.93 -30.50 10.07
N LYS A 215 8.99 -31.00 9.41
CA LYS A 215 10.23 -30.26 9.16
C LYS A 215 10.01 -29.07 8.18
N ASP A 216 9.12 -29.23 7.19
CA ASP A 216 8.77 -28.13 6.25
C ASP A 216 8.03 -27.02 6.99
N TRP A 217 7.10 -27.37 7.89
CA TRP A 217 6.37 -26.40 8.73
C TRP A 217 7.29 -25.68 9.70
N GLN A 218 8.21 -26.40 10.37
CA GLN A 218 9.17 -25.76 11.27
C GLN A 218 10.02 -24.73 10.53
N ARG A 219 10.58 -25.10 9.39
CA ARG A 219 11.38 -24.20 8.55
C ARG A 219 10.57 -23.01 8.04
N PHE A 220 9.31 -23.25 7.69
CA PHE A 220 8.40 -22.20 7.26
C PHE A 220 8.19 -21.14 8.35
N GLU A 221 7.95 -21.57 9.58
CA GLU A 221 7.80 -20.66 10.72
C GLU A 221 9.09 -19.89 11.01
N GLU A 222 10.24 -20.56 11.02
CA GLU A 222 11.56 -19.93 11.22
C GLU A 222 11.84 -18.89 10.14
N VAL A 223 11.71 -19.23 8.86
CA VAL A 223 11.93 -18.31 7.73
C VAL A 223 10.95 -17.15 7.76
N SER A 224 9.68 -17.41 8.06
CA SER A 224 8.67 -16.36 8.16
C SER A 224 8.99 -15.34 9.27
N LEU A 225 9.50 -15.80 10.42
CA LEU A 225 9.92 -14.92 11.51
C LEU A 225 11.15 -14.10 11.15
N VAL A 226 12.14 -14.69 10.49
CA VAL A 226 13.34 -13.98 10.02
C VAL A 226 12.96 -12.92 8.99
N LEU A 227 12.15 -13.27 8.00
CA LEU A 227 11.68 -12.33 6.97
C LEU A 227 10.83 -11.21 7.58
N ALA A 228 9.97 -11.51 8.56
CA ALA A 228 9.22 -10.48 9.27
C ALA A 228 10.13 -9.54 10.06
N GLY A 229 11.19 -10.08 10.70
CA GLY A 229 12.20 -9.30 11.39
C GLY A 229 12.97 -8.36 10.46
N LEU A 230 13.28 -8.79 9.23
CA LEU A 230 13.92 -7.97 8.21
C LEU A 230 12.94 -6.95 7.59
N ALA A 231 11.72 -7.37 7.30
CA ALA A 231 10.73 -6.52 6.64
C ALA A 231 10.22 -5.39 7.53
N THR A 232 10.19 -5.56 8.85
CA THR A 232 9.67 -4.56 9.78
C THR A 232 10.47 -3.25 9.78
N PRO A 233 11.80 -3.22 10.02
CA PRO A 233 12.57 -1.98 9.91
C PRO A 233 12.62 -1.47 8.46
N LEU A 234 12.62 -2.36 7.48
CA LEU A 234 12.66 -1.99 6.07
C LEU A 234 11.40 -1.23 5.64
N VAL A 235 10.23 -1.65 6.08
CA VAL A 235 8.97 -0.96 5.77
C VAL A 235 8.96 0.46 6.34
N LEU A 236 9.52 0.69 7.51
CA LEU A 236 9.63 2.03 8.10
C LEU A 236 10.68 2.88 7.38
N SER A 237 11.84 2.29 7.05
CA SER A 237 12.95 3.00 6.43
C SER A 237 12.66 3.45 5.00
N VAL A 238 11.95 2.65 4.19
CA VAL A 238 11.62 3.03 2.81
C VAL A 238 10.85 4.37 2.78
N HIS A 239 9.83 4.52 3.60
CA HIS A 239 9.04 5.76 3.60
C HIS A 239 9.78 6.93 4.25
N THR A 240 10.66 6.64 5.20
CA THR A 240 11.61 7.60 5.75
C THR A 240 12.54 8.12 4.64
N ILE A 241 13.09 7.22 3.82
CA ILE A 241 14.00 7.59 2.72
C ILE A 241 13.27 8.41 1.66
N VAL A 242 12.09 7.98 1.18
CA VAL A 242 11.27 8.77 0.25
C VAL A 242 10.94 10.16 0.79
N SER A 243 10.79 10.31 2.11
CA SER A 243 10.56 11.62 2.71
C SER A 243 11.78 12.54 2.64
N PHE A 244 13.00 11.98 2.57
CA PHE A 244 14.21 12.76 2.44
C PHE A 244 14.35 13.47 1.08
N ASP A 245 13.66 13.02 0.03
CA ASP A 245 13.57 13.77 -1.23
C ASP A 245 13.04 15.19 -1.01
N PHE A 246 12.23 15.37 0.01
CA PHE A 246 11.65 16.65 0.40
C PHE A 246 12.39 17.25 1.60
N ALA A 247 12.55 16.50 2.69
CA ALA A 247 13.07 17.00 3.95
C ALA A 247 14.52 17.52 3.89
N THR A 248 15.35 17.00 2.97
CA THR A 248 16.73 17.46 2.77
C THR A 248 16.87 18.56 1.72
N SER A 249 15.76 18.96 1.09
CA SER A 249 15.76 20.05 0.13
C SER A 249 15.73 21.42 0.81
N VAL A 250 16.01 22.47 0.07
CA VAL A 250 15.96 23.86 0.55
C VAL A 250 14.65 24.58 0.21
N ILE A 251 13.68 23.88 -0.41
CA ILE A 251 12.43 24.47 -0.88
C ILE A 251 11.51 24.78 0.32
N PRO A 252 10.89 25.99 0.37
CA PRO A 252 9.96 26.34 1.42
C PRO A 252 8.76 25.38 1.47
N GLY A 253 8.44 24.90 2.68
CA GLY A 253 7.38 23.90 2.90
C GLY A 253 7.81 22.45 2.64
N TRP A 254 9.06 22.19 2.22
CA TRP A 254 9.67 20.85 2.16
C TRP A 254 10.68 20.62 3.27
N HIS A 255 11.50 21.60 3.55
CA HIS A 255 12.58 21.54 4.52
C HIS A 255 12.06 21.45 5.96
N THR A 256 11.74 20.24 6.41
CA THR A 256 11.25 19.97 7.75
C THR A 256 11.64 18.59 8.28
N THR A 257 11.98 18.52 9.56
CA THR A 257 12.38 17.29 10.24
C THR A 257 11.20 16.37 10.60
N ILE A 258 9.96 16.86 10.51
CA ILE A 258 8.77 16.05 10.81
C ILE A 258 8.39 15.12 9.65
N PHE A 259 8.90 15.34 8.44
CA PHE A 259 8.52 14.55 7.27
C PHE A 259 8.76 13.05 7.42
N PRO A 260 9.92 12.54 7.88
CA PRO A 260 10.12 11.11 8.02
C PRO A 260 9.06 10.39 8.87
N PRO A 261 8.81 10.74 10.13
CA PRO A 261 7.77 10.08 10.93
C PRO A 261 6.36 10.33 10.40
N TYR A 262 6.10 11.50 9.86
CA TYR A 262 4.82 11.87 9.29
C TYR A 262 4.49 11.07 8.03
N PHE A 263 5.45 10.91 7.10
CA PHE A 263 5.28 10.10 5.88
C PHE A 263 5.02 8.64 6.21
N VAL A 264 5.71 8.09 7.21
CA VAL A 264 5.46 6.72 7.68
C VAL A 264 4.03 6.56 8.22
N ALA A 265 3.58 7.49 9.06
CA ALA A 265 2.21 7.46 9.59
C ALA A 265 1.16 7.57 8.48
N GLY A 266 1.37 8.46 7.50
CA GLY A 266 0.52 8.63 6.33
C GLY A 266 0.48 7.40 5.43
N ALA A 267 1.61 6.70 5.27
CA ALA A 267 1.69 5.46 4.52
C ALA A 267 0.89 4.33 5.19
N ILE A 268 0.99 4.20 6.51
CA ILE A 268 0.17 3.24 7.26
C ILE A 268 -1.31 3.59 7.11
N PHE A 269 -1.66 4.85 7.24
CA PHE A 269 -3.02 5.37 7.13
C PHE A 269 -3.65 5.05 5.76
N SER A 270 -2.99 5.44 4.66
CA SER A 270 -3.47 5.19 3.30
C SER A 270 -3.48 3.71 2.94
N GLY A 271 -2.44 2.98 3.33
CA GLY A 271 -2.31 1.58 3.00
C GLY A 271 -3.34 0.71 3.71
N PHE A 272 -3.63 0.94 5.00
CA PHE A 272 -4.74 0.26 5.68
C PHE A 272 -6.10 0.59 5.07
N ALA A 273 -6.31 1.84 4.64
CA ALA A 273 -7.52 2.23 3.92
C ALA A 273 -7.67 1.48 2.59
N MET A 274 -6.58 1.33 1.81
CA MET A 274 -6.63 0.57 0.56
C MET A 274 -6.88 -0.92 0.82
N VAL A 275 -6.17 -1.54 1.78
CA VAL A 275 -6.44 -2.94 2.16
C VAL A 275 -7.90 -3.12 2.57
N ASN A 276 -8.45 -2.20 3.37
CA ASN A 276 -9.84 -2.26 3.81
C ASN A 276 -10.81 -2.19 2.62
N THR A 277 -10.57 -1.31 1.66
CA THR A 277 -11.34 -1.20 0.42
C THR A 277 -11.34 -2.53 -0.36
N LEU A 278 -10.15 -3.10 -0.59
CA LEU A 278 -10.01 -4.36 -1.32
C LEU A 278 -10.65 -5.54 -0.58
N LEU A 279 -10.48 -5.63 0.72
CA LEU A 279 -11.05 -6.70 1.54
C LEU A 279 -12.57 -6.65 1.60
N ILE A 280 -13.19 -5.47 1.65
CA ILE A 280 -14.65 -5.33 1.62
C ILE A 280 -15.21 -5.81 0.27
N ILE A 281 -14.53 -5.48 -0.84
CA ILE A 281 -14.90 -5.98 -2.17
C ILE A 281 -14.74 -7.49 -2.22
N MET A 282 -13.57 -8.02 -1.84
CA MET A 282 -13.26 -9.45 -1.85
C MET A 282 -14.21 -10.26 -0.97
N ARG A 283 -14.51 -9.74 0.22
CA ARG A 283 -15.46 -10.33 1.16
C ARG A 283 -16.80 -10.62 0.49
N LYS A 284 -17.30 -9.68 -0.32
CA LYS A 284 -18.60 -9.81 -1.00
C LYS A 284 -18.50 -10.65 -2.26
N VAL A 285 -17.52 -10.40 -3.12
CA VAL A 285 -17.39 -11.05 -4.43
C VAL A 285 -17.04 -12.53 -4.31
N SER A 286 -16.22 -12.90 -3.33
CA SER A 286 -15.77 -14.28 -3.12
C SER A 286 -16.52 -15.01 -1.99
N ASN A 287 -17.59 -14.45 -1.45
CA ASN A 287 -18.38 -15.03 -0.35
C ASN A 287 -17.52 -15.39 0.90
N LEU A 288 -16.57 -14.53 1.23
CA LEU A 288 -15.61 -14.75 2.33
C LEU A 288 -16.05 -14.09 3.65
N GLU A 289 -17.34 -13.87 3.85
CA GLU A 289 -17.92 -13.17 5.01
C GLU A 289 -17.65 -13.87 6.34
N ASN A 290 -17.49 -15.18 6.31
CA ASN A 290 -17.13 -15.97 7.48
C ASN A 290 -15.67 -15.84 7.90
N TYR A 291 -14.78 -15.44 7.00
CA TYR A 291 -13.34 -15.31 7.22
C TYR A 291 -12.92 -13.85 7.43
N ILE A 292 -13.48 -12.93 6.64
CA ILE A 292 -13.29 -11.48 6.78
C ILE A 292 -14.50 -10.92 7.52
N THR A 293 -14.49 -11.02 8.83
CA THR A 293 -15.60 -10.61 9.69
C THR A 293 -15.61 -9.10 9.94
N VAL A 294 -16.70 -8.57 10.47
CA VAL A 294 -16.80 -7.16 10.88
C VAL A 294 -15.72 -6.79 11.90
N GLN A 295 -15.27 -7.76 12.71
CA GLN A 295 -14.20 -7.53 13.68
C GLN A 295 -12.86 -7.18 13.00
N HIS A 296 -12.52 -7.81 11.86
CA HIS A 296 -11.32 -7.45 11.09
C HIS A 296 -11.41 -6.02 10.57
N ILE A 297 -12.57 -5.64 10.03
CA ILE A 297 -12.83 -4.28 9.52
C ILE A 297 -12.76 -3.27 10.67
N GLU A 298 -13.33 -3.57 11.84
CA GLU A 298 -13.26 -2.71 13.03
C GLU A 298 -11.81 -2.47 13.48
N LEU A 299 -10.99 -3.54 13.54
CA LEU A 299 -9.58 -3.41 13.93
C LEU A 299 -8.77 -2.59 12.92
N MET A 300 -9.01 -2.75 11.63
CA MET A 300 -8.38 -1.93 10.60
C MET A 300 -8.81 -0.46 10.72
N ASN A 301 -10.08 -0.19 10.96
CA ASN A 301 -10.60 1.16 11.17
C ASN A 301 -10.00 1.83 12.41
N ILE A 302 -9.68 1.07 13.46
CA ILE A 302 -8.96 1.59 14.63
C ILE A 302 -7.55 2.03 14.24
N VAL A 303 -6.83 1.25 13.44
CA VAL A 303 -5.50 1.64 12.95
C VAL A 303 -5.59 2.90 12.09
N ILE A 304 -6.55 2.96 11.14
CA ILE A 304 -6.80 4.13 10.30
C ILE A 304 -7.08 5.38 11.17
N MET A 305 -7.94 5.24 12.19
CA MET A 305 -8.28 6.33 13.10
C MET A 305 -7.07 6.86 13.86
N ILE A 306 -6.24 5.98 14.41
CA ILE A 306 -5.04 6.36 15.18
C ILE A 306 -4.02 7.02 14.27
N THR A 307 -3.70 6.40 13.14
CA THR A 307 -2.70 6.95 12.21
C THR A 307 -3.16 8.24 11.53
N GLY A 308 -4.45 8.36 11.22
CA GLY A 308 -5.05 9.62 10.75
C GLY A 308 -4.97 10.75 11.80
N SER A 309 -5.11 10.43 13.10
CA SER A 309 -4.91 11.40 14.17
C SER A 309 -3.44 11.85 14.27
N ILE A 310 -2.48 10.92 14.07
CA ILE A 310 -1.04 11.27 14.02
C ILE A 310 -0.75 12.18 12.83
N VAL A 311 -1.30 11.88 11.64
CA VAL A 311 -1.16 12.71 10.45
C VAL A 311 -1.75 14.11 10.67
N GLY A 312 -2.94 14.20 11.27
CA GLY A 312 -3.55 15.49 11.61
C GLY A 312 -2.72 16.31 12.59
N THR A 313 -2.11 15.65 13.59
CA THR A 313 -1.18 16.31 14.53
C THR A 313 0.07 16.81 13.80
N ALA A 314 0.59 16.05 12.83
CA ALA A 314 1.74 16.47 12.04
C ALA A 314 1.43 17.74 11.22
N TYR A 315 0.25 17.85 10.60
CA TYR A 315 -0.17 19.07 9.89
C TYR A 315 -0.22 20.29 10.80
N ILE A 316 -0.75 20.13 12.02
CA ILE A 316 -0.78 21.22 13.01
C ILE A 316 0.65 21.61 13.41
N THR A 317 1.54 20.63 13.57
CA THR A 317 2.95 20.87 13.90
C THR A 317 3.67 21.61 12.78
N GLU A 318 3.44 21.27 11.53
CA GLU A 318 4.01 21.99 10.36
C GLU A 318 3.56 23.45 10.35
N LEU A 319 2.26 23.70 10.52
CA LEU A 319 1.71 25.07 10.62
C LEU A 319 2.34 25.86 11.77
N PHE A 320 2.48 25.21 12.94
CA PHE A 320 3.11 25.82 14.09
C PHE A 320 4.59 26.17 13.83
N ILE A 321 5.35 25.25 13.25
CA ILE A 321 6.77 25.47 12.93
C ILE A 321 6.92 26.60 11.92
N ALA A 322 6.12 26.64 10.86
CA ALA A 322 6.15 27.68 9.86
C ALA A 322 5.87 29.07 10.47
N TRP A 323 4.90 29.14 11.39
CA TRP A 323 4.60 30.38 12.11
C TRP A 323 5.69 30.77 13.12
N TYR A 324 6.16 29.81 13.93
CA TYR A 324 7.12 30.04 15.02
C TYR A 324 8.51 30.39 14.52
N SER A 325 8.94 29.82 13.38
CA SER A 325 10.27 30.05 12.80
C SER A 325 10.52 31.51 12.43
N GLY A 326 9.47 32.28 12.15
CA GLY A 326 9.58 33.64 11.67
C GLY A 326 10.15 33.79 10.25
N VAL A 327 10.34 32.66 9.53
CA VAL A 327 10.86 32.66 8.16
C VAL A 327 9.73 33.02 7.19
N GLU A 328 9.82 34.17 6.55
CA GLU A 328 8.76 34.70 5.67
C GLU A 328 8.40 33.76 4.52
N TYR A 329 9.37 33.08 3.93
CA TYR A 329 9.15 32.13 2.84
C TYR A 329 8.36 30.91 3.28
N GLU A 330 8.63 30.38 4.48
CA GLU A 330 7.89 29.26 5.05
C GLU A 330 6.46 29.69 5.38
N GLN A 331 6.29 30.81 6.05
CA GLN A 331 4.96 31.38 6.36
C GLN A 331 4.14 31.59 5.09
N TYR A 332 4.77 32.16 4.06
CA TYR A 332 4.12 32.36 2.76
C TYR A 332 3.71 31.04 2.10
N ALA A 333 4.56 30.02 2.12
CA ALA A 333 4.26 28.72 1.53
C ALA A 333 3.01 28.10 2.15
N PHE A 334 2.89 28.12 3.48
CA PHE A 334 1.72 27.58 4.18
C PHE A 334 0.46 28.43 3.98
N LEU A 335 0.58 29.75 3.98
CA LEU A 335 -0.55 30.64 3.67
C LEU A 335 -1.04 30.42 2.23
N ASN A 336 -0.11 30.28 1.29
CA ASN A 336 -0.42 30.00 -0.12
C ASN A 336 -1.11 28.66 -0.33
N ARG A 337 -0.78 27.63 0.47
CA ARG A 337 -1.52 26.34 0.46
C ARG A 337 -2.99 26.55 0.81
N ALA A 338 -3.28 27.35 1.84
CA ALA A 338 -4.63 27.55 2.36
C ALA A 338 -5.49 28.54 1.54
N THR A 339 -4.88 29.58 0.96
CA THR A 339 -5.58 30.70 0.31
C THR A 339 -5.17 30.95 -1.14
N GLY A 340 -4.10 30.30 -1.62
CA GLY A 340 -3.56 30.47 -2.97
C GLY A 340 -4.38 29.74 -4.05
N PRO A 341 -3.86 29.67 -5.28
CA PRO A 341 -4.58 29.10 -6.42
C PRO A 341 -5.02 27.65 -6.26
N TYR A 342 -4.32 26.87 -5.44
CA TYR A 342 -4.64 25.46 -5.16
C TYR A 342 -5.32 25.26 -3.79
N TRP A 343 -5.95 26.29 -3.20
CA TRP A 343 -6.63 26.21 -1.90
C TRP A 343 -7.62 25.06 -1.81
N TRP A 344 -8.29 24.72 -2.88
CA TRP A 344 -9.25 23.63 -2.97
C TRP A 344 -8.59 22.27 -2.70
N ALA A 345 -7.37 22.02 -3.18
CA ALA A 345 -6.63 20.79 -2.93
C ALA A 345 -6.21 20.67 -1.46
N TYR A 346 -5.77 21.79 -0.86
CA TYR A 346 -5.43 21.84 0.56
C TYR A 346 -6.63 21.53 1.46
N TRP A 347 -7.77 22.16 1.21
CA TRP A 347 -8.96 21.90 2.01
C TRP A 347 -9.58 20.53 1.74
N ALA A 348 -9.46 19.97 0.55
CA ALA A 348 -9.80 18.59 0.27
C ALA A 348 -8.92 17.63 1.10
N MET A 349 -7.59 17.85 1.12
CA MET A 349 -6.66 17.10 1.98
C MET A 349 -7.07 17.17 3.45
N MET A 350 -7.29 18.37 3.98
CA MET A 350 -7.68 18.57 5.39
C MET A 350 -8.99 17.86 5.73
N THR A 351 -9.99 17.97 4.87
CA THR A 351 -11.29 17.31 5.09
C THR A 351 -11.16 15.79 5.08
N CYS A 352 -10.44 15.25 4.11
CA CYS A 352 -10.31 13.80 3.94
C CYS A 352 -9.39 13.16 4.99
N ASN A 353 -8.30 13.82 5.38
CA ASN A 353 -7.28 13.21 6.24
C ASN A 353 -7.42 13.56 7.73
N VAL A 354 -7.97 14.73 8.04
CA VAL A 354 -8.12 15.18 9.44
C VAL A 354 -9.52 14.93 9.95
N PHE A 355 -10.55 15.43 9.25
CA PHE A 355 -11.92 15.36 9.78
C PHE A 355 -12.56 13.99 9.55
N SER A 356 -12.39 13.38 8.38
CA SER A 356 -13.08 12.14 8.05
C SER A 356 -12.72 10.95 8.96
N PRO A 357 -11.44 10.72 9.37
CA PRO A 357 -11.09 9.61 10.24
C PRO A 357 -11.65 9.77 11.66
N GLN A 358 -11.91 11.01 12.12
CA GLN A 358 -12.47 11.25 13.45
C GLN A 358 -13.89 10.69 13.61
N LEU A 359 -14.63 10.51 12.53
CA LEU A 359 -15.93 9.86 12.56
C LEU A 359 -15.84 8.40 13.03
N MET A 360 -14.67 7.78 12.91
CA MET A 360 -14.45 6.40 13.36
C MET A 360 -14.37 6.24 14.88
N TRP A 361 -14.31 7.35 15.66
CA TRP A 361 -14.47 7.29 17.12
C TRP A 361 -15.85 6.77 17.51
N ILE A 362 -16.87 7.00 16.67
CA ILE A 362 -18.23 6.52 16.86
C ILE A 362 -18.29 5.03 16.49
N LYS A 363 -18.43 4.15 17.49
CA LYS A 363 -18.41 2.68 17.31
C LYS A 363 -19.40 2.21 16.25
N LYS A 364 -20.61 2.79 16.18
CA LYS A 364 -21.64 2.43 15.19
C LYS A 364 -21.16 2.66 13.75
N LEU A 365 -20.44 3.75 13.49
CA LEU A 365 -19.87 4.05 12.19
C LEU A 365 -18.67 3.13 11.90
N ARG A 366 -17.75 2.98 12.85
CA ARG A 366 -16.56 2.14 12.73
C ARG A 366 -16.86 0.68 12.41
N THR A 367 -17.99 0.15 12.85
CA THR A 367 -18.43 -1.23 12.60
C THR A 367 -19.32 -1.38 11.36
N SER A 368 -19.70 -0.29 10.70
CA SER A 368 -20.49 -0.30 9.47
C SER A 368 -19.60 -0.57 8.26
N ILE A 369 -19.88 -1.65 7.52
CA ILE A 369 -19.11 -2.05 6.33
C ILE A 369 -19.19 -0.99 5.23
N LEU A 370 -20.41 -0.48 4.98
CA LEU A 370 -20.62 0.54 3.93
C LEU A 370 -19.90 1.83 4.28
N PHE A 371 -20.01 2.29 5.52
CA PHE A 371 -19.29 3.47 5.99
C PHE A 371 -17.78 3.28 5.89
N SER A 372 -17.25 2.13 6.33
CA SER A 372 -15.82 1.79 6.24
C SER A 372 -15.31 1.81 4.81
N PHE A 373 -16.11 1.32 3.85
CA PHE A 373 -15.76 1.34 2.44
C PHE A 373 -15.58 2.78 1.91
N PHE A 374 -16.57 3.64 2.15
CA PHE A 374 -16.52 5.03 1.67
C PHE A 374 -15.42 5.84 2.36
N ILE A 375 -15.25 5.71 3.68
CA ILE A 375 -14.17 6.40 4.39
C ILE A 375 -12.80 5.95 3.88
N SER A 376 -12.61 4.68 3.60
CA SER A 376 -11.34 4.16 3.08
C SER A 376 -11.01 4.76 1.70
N ILE A 377 -11.99 4.98 0.84
CA ILE A 377 -11.81 5.67 -0.44
C ILE A 377 -11.48 7.15 -0.20
N ILE A 378 -12.22 7.82 0.68
CA ILE A 378 -12.00 9.24 1.02
C ILE A 378 -10.59 9.46 1.55
N VAL A 379 -10.10 8.57 2.42
CA VAL A 379 -8.73 8.61 2.94
C VAL A 379 -7.70 8.49 1.81
N ASN A 380 -7.87 7.56 0.87
CA ASN A 380 -6.94 7.41 -0.25
C ASN A 380 -6.93 8.64 -1.18
N ILE A 381 -8.10 9.24 -1.41
CA ILE A 381 -8.21 10.51 -2.15
C ILE A 381 -7.49 11.63 -1.39
N GLY A 382 -7.71 11.74 -0.08
CA GLY A 382 -7.06 12.74 0.76
C GLY A 382 -5.54 12.61 0.80
N MET A 383 -5.04 11.38 0.83
CA MET A 383 -3.60 11.11 0.81
C MET A 383 -2.97 11.40 -0.56
N TRP A 384 -3.70 11.26 -1.65
CA TRP A 384 -3.25 11.73 -2.95
C TRP A 384 -3.17 13.27 -2.98
N PHE A 385 -4.20 13.97 -2.48
CA PHE A 385 -4.17 15.43 -2.35
C PHE A 385 -3.05 15.93 -1.44
N GLU A 386 -2.74 15.20 -0.38
CA GLU A 386 -1.61 15.52 0.49
C GLU A 386 -0.30 15.58 -0.29
N ARG A 387 -0.01 14.54 -1.09
CA ARG A 387 1.20 14.50 -1.92
C ARG A 387 1.22 15.63 -2.96
N PHE A 388 0.06 15.89 -3.58
CA PHE A 388 -0.09 17.00 -4.50
C PHE A 388 0.16 18.36 -3.81
N VAL A 389 -0.39 18.58 -2.63
CA VAL A 389 -0.18 19.80 -1.85
C VAL A 389 1.28 19.97 -1.47
N ILE A 390 1.93 18.93 -0.95
CA ILE A 390 3.36 19.01 -0.59
C ILE A 390 4.20 19.36 -1.82
N ILE A 391 3.98 18.72 -2.95
CA ILE A 391 4.84 18.82 -4.13
C ILE A 391 4.51 20.09 -4.94
N VAL A 392 3.32 20.15 -5.49
CA VAL A 392 2.96 21.17 -6.47
C VAL A 392 2.80 22.55 -5.83
N THR A 393 2.17 22.63 -4.64
CA THR A 393 1.94 23.93 -4.02
C THR A 393 3.20 24.58 -3.43
N SER A 394 4.24 23.81 -3.19
CA SER A 394 5.54 24.36 -2.79
C SER A 394 6.37 24.78 -3.99
N LEU A 395 6.35 24.02 -5.09
CA LEU A 395 7.14 24.33 -6.28
C LEU A 395 6.61 25.50 -7.10
N HIS A 396 5.29 25.63 -7.28
CA HIS A 396 4.70 26.63 -8.19
C HIS A 396 4.97 28.07 -7.77
N ARG A 397 5.29 28.31 -6.51
CA ARG A 397 5.64 29.61 -5.92
C ARG A 397 6.76 29.46 -4.91
N ASP A 398 7.95 29.24 -5.42
CA ASP A 398 9.18 29.17 -4.65
C ASP A 398 9.81 30.56 -4.36
N TYR A 399 11.12 30.63 -4.16
CA TYR A 399 11.82 31.85 -3.79
C TYR A 399 11.78 32.99 -4.82
N LEU A 400 11.57 32.69 -6.11
CA LEU A 400 11.68 33.68 -7.19
C LEU A 400 10.31 34.01 -7.79
N PRO A 401 9.66 35.13 -7.42
CA PRO A 401 8.34 35.49 -7.97
C PRO A 401 8.32 35.57 -9.49
N SER A 402 9.43 35.95 -10.13
CA SER A 402 9.54 36.01 -11.59
C SER A 402 9.44 34.65 -12.29
N SER A 403 9.66 33.54 -11.56
CA SER A 403 9.57 32.17 -12.09
C SER A 403 8.26 31.45 -11.71
N TRP A 404 7.38 32.12 -10.96
CA TRP A 404 6.12 31.51 -10.53
C TRP A 404 5.24 31.10 -11.70
N THR A 405 4.82 29.87 -11.73
CA THR A 405 3.97 29.31 -12.78
C THR A 405 2.98 28.32 -12.21
N MET A 406 1.89 28.09 -12.95
CA MET A 406 0.86 27.14 -12.57
C MET A 406 1.09 25.81 -13.31
N PHE A 407 0.90 24.70 -12.60
CA PHE A 407 0.83 23.38 -13.20
C PHE A 407 -0.61 23.10 -13.61
N SER A 408 -0.79 22.56 -14.80
CA SER A 408 -2.07 22.01 -15.27
C SER A 408 -1.81 20.63 -15.88
N PRO A 409 -2.50 19.57 -15.41
CA PRO A 409 -2.29 18.23 -15.94
C PRO A 409 -2.74 18.16 -17.41
N THR A 410 -1.95 17.50 -18.23
CA THR A 410 -2.30 17.20 -19.62
C THR A 410 -3.11 15.91 -19.71
N PHE A 411 -3.63 15.63 -20.90
CA PHE A 411 -4.26 14.32 -21.18
C PHE A 411 -3.31 13.13 -20.93
N VAL A 412 -2.00 13.35 -21.14
CA VAL A 412 -0.98 12.32 -20.91
C VAL A 412 -0.78 12.06 -19.43
N ASP A 413 -0.70 13.12 -18.59
CA ASP A 413 -0.61 12.98 -17.12
C ASP A 413 -1.80 12.18 -16.57
N ILE A 414 -3.02 12.55 -17.01
CA ILE A 414 -4.26 11.87 -16.62
C ILE A 414 -4.24 10.42 -17.09
N GLY A 415 -3.83 10.17 -18.34
CA GLY A 415 -3.78 8.83 -18.93
C GLY A 415 -2.80 7.91 -18.21
N ILE A 416 -1.63 8.40 -17.81
CA ILE A 416 -0.65 7.62 -17.02
C ILE A 416 -1.22 7.32 -15.63
N PHE A 417 -1.81 8.29 -14.94
CA PHE A 417 -2.41 8.07 -13.63
C PHE A 417 -3.53 7.01 -13.67
N VAL A 418 -4.50 7.19 -14.55
CA VAL A 418 -5.61 6.24 -14.76
C VAL A 418 -5.08 4.88 -15.20
N GLY A 419 -4.04 4.86 -16.02
CA GLY A 419 -3.38 3.64 -16.48
C GLY A 419 -2.73 2.83 -15.37
N THR A 420 -2.09 3.49 -14.40
CA THR A 420 -1.51 2.78 -13.24
C THR A 420 -2.60 2.22 -12.33
N ILE A 421 -3.72 2.92 -12.14
CA ILE A 421 -4.89 2.38 -11.43
C ILE A 421 -5.43 1.15 -12.18
N GLY A 422 -5.58 1.23 -13.51
CA GLY A 422 -6.00 0.11 -14.34
C GLY A 422 -5.06 -1.09 -14.21
N PHE A 423 -3.75 -0.87 -14.28
CA PHE A 423 -2.74 -1.92 -14.14
C PHE A 423 -2.78 -2.58 -12.76
N PHE A 424 -2.90 -1.81 -11.70
CA PHE A 424 -3.06 -2.34 -10.34
C PHE A 424 -4.28 -3.28 -10.25
N PHE A 425 -5.43 -2.85 -10.76
CA PHE A 425 -6.64 -3.69 -10.73
C PHE A 425 -6.55 -4.90 -11.66
N VAL A 426 -5.90 -4.81 -12.82
CA VAL A 426 -5.63 -5.98 -13.67
C VAL A 426 -4.83 -7.02 -12.89
N LEU A 427 -3.72 -6.62 -12.25
CA LEU A 427 -2.90 -7.52 -11.45
C LEU A 427 -3.68 -8.12 -10.26
N PHE A 428 -4.44 -7.30 -9.55
CA PHE A 428 -5.21 -7.75 -8.39
C PHE A 428 -6.36 -8.70 -8.76
N LEU A 429 -7.06 -8.45 -9.87
CA LEU A 429 -8.12 -9.34 -10.37
C LEU A 429 -7.56 -10.68 -10.88
N LEU A 430 -6.40 -10.66 -11.54
CA LEU A 430 -5.70 -11.89 -11.93
C LEU A 430 -5.23 -12.66 -10.69
N TYR A 431 -4.64 -11.97 -9.72
CA TYR A 431 -4.24 -12.57 -8.45
C TYR A 431 -5.41 -13.28 -7.76
N ALA A 432 -6.54 -12.61 -7.61
CA ALA A 432 -7.72 -13.17 -6.96
C ALA A 432 -8.29 -14.42 -7.65
N ARG A 433 -7.90 -14.68 -8.91
CA ARG A 433 -8.31 -15.85 -9.71
C ARG A 433 -7.26 -16.94 -9.81
N THR A 434 -6.02 -16.63 -9.49
CA THR A 434 -4.90 -17.57 -9.64
C THR A 434 -4.24 -17.95 -8.32
N PHE A 435 -4.39 -17.11 -7.30
CA PHE A 435 -3.76 -17.31 -5.99
C PHE A 435 -4.80 -17.34 -4.87
N PRO A 436 -4.52 -18.03 -3.76
CA PRO A 436 -5.35 -17.99 -2.57
C PRO A 436 -5.31 -16.58 -1.93
N VAL A 437 -6.49 -15.98 -1.78
CA VAL A 437 -6.62 -14.63 -1.21
C VAL A 437 -6.59 -14.61 0.31
N ILE A 438 -6.69 -15.78 0.94
CA ILE A 438 -6.61 -16.00 2.39
C ILE A 438 -5.59 -17.09 2.67
N ALA A 439 -4.76 -16.91 3.70
CA ALA A 439 -3.79 -17.89 4.16
C ALA A 439 -4.48 -19.11 4.79
N GLN A 440 -4.72 -20.14 3.99
CA GLN A 440 -5.49 -21.30 4.40
C GLN A 440 -4.91 -21.99 5.64
N ALA A 441 -3.60 -22.23 5.63
CA ALA A 441 -2.93 -22.91 6.72
C ALA A 441 -3.03 -22.13 8.03
N GLU A 442 -2.79 -20.82 7.97
CA GLU A 442 -2.85 -19.94 9.14
C GLU A 442 -4.28 -19.81 9.67
N VAL A 443 -5.28 -19.67 8.81
CA VAL A 443 -6.70 -19.61 9.23
C VAL A 443 -7.17 -20.88 9.91
N LYS A 444 -6.69 -22.04 9.47
CA LYS A 444 -7.00 -23.32 10.13
C LYS A 444 -6.50 -23.37 11.58
N THR A 445 -5.42 -22.69 11.93
CA THR A 445 -4.89 -22.67 13.30
C THR A 445 -5.78 -21.92 14.28
N ILE A 446 -6.55 -20.94 13.81
CA ILE A 446 -7.42 -20.12 14.67
C ILE A 446 -8.84 -20.69 14.85
N LEU A 447 -9.23 -21.70 14.08
CA LEU A 447 -10.56 -22.30 14.17
C LEU A 447 -10.83 -22.94 15.55
N LYS A 448 -9.89 -23.70 16.09
CA LYS A 448 -10.03 -24.40 17.37
C LYS A 448 -9.95 -23.47 18.59
N THR A 449 -9.11 -22.46 18.54
CA THR A 449 -8.85 -21.58 19.69
C THR A 449 -9.87 -20.46 19.86
N SER A 450 -10.54 -20.04 18.80
CA SER A 450 -11.49 -18.91 18.85
C SER A 450 -12.94 -19.33 19.04
N GLY A 451 -13.34 -20.53 18.54
CA GLY A 451 -14.73 -20.97 18.56
C GLY A 451 -15.15 -21.66 19.86
N ASP A 452 -14.31 -22.58 20.36
CA ASP A 452 -14.70 -23.44 21.49
C ASP A 452 -14.66 -22.71 22.83
N ASN A 453 -13.71 -21.81 23.04
CA ASN A 453 -13.66 -21.01 24.25
C ASN A 453 -14.80 -19.99 24.32
N TYR A 454 -15.19 -19.40 23.20
CA TYR A 454 -16.35 -18.51 23.14
C TYR A 454 -17.66 -19.25 23.41
N LYS A 455 -17.85 -20.46 22.85
CA LYS A 455 -19.02 -21.30 23.12
C LYS A 455 -19.12 -21.66 24.59
N LYS A 456 -18.03 -22.16 25.18
CA LYS A 456 -17.97 -22.54 26.62
C LYS A 456 -18.35 -21.40 27.56
N LEU A 457 -18.17 -20.16 27.15
CA LEU A 457 -18.47 -18.99 27.97
C LEU A 457 -19.85 -18.40 27.70
N ARG A 458 -20.33 -18.49 26.47
CA ARG A 458 -21.73 -18.19 26.15
C ARG A 458 -22.66 -19.15 26.89
N ASP A 459 -22.30 -20.44 26.93
CA ASP A 459 -23.11 -21.47 27.56
C ASP A 459 -22.99 -21.48 29.10
N LYS A 460 -22.05 -20.66 29.68
CA LYS A 460 -21.93 -20.37 31.11
C LYS A 460 -22.64 -19.10 31.59
N LYS A 461 -23.17 -18.28 30.70
CA LYS A 461 -24.02 -17.13 30.94
C LYS A 461 -25.48 -17.47 30.70
#